data_a6c35ff58b2b4bee003e157da89c829c
#
_entry.id   a6c35ff58b2b4bee003e157da89c829c
#
_cell.length_a   1.000
_cell.length_b   1.000
_cell.length_c   1.000
_cell.angle_alpha   90.00
_cell.angle_beta   90.00
_cell.angle_gamma   90.00
#
_symmetry.space_group_name_H-M   'P 1'
#
loop_
_entity.id
_entity.type
_entity.pdbx_description
1 polymer ?
#
loop_
_entity_poly.entity_id
_entity_poly.type
_entity_poly.pdbx_seq_one_letter_code
_entity_poly.pdbx_strand_id
1 'polypeptide(L)'
;TLIYCADDAGACEVAGIVAGKRSDIALVPYGVNADGPYRLEFGTVRGGTHTFFVESLGECGICVPGDHNVRNACAAAALCAEILRSAGKNPSDFAGKIKEGLRNFSGGRRRSEIVGRAKTPLGEDVIFVDDYGHHPTAIKTTLAGFREFYGGHRIVVDFMSHTYTRTAALLDEFASSFGSADDVIINKIYGSAREDASAASVTGEILAERASSFHPRVVYAGEFDEAAEKGMALLSSPSGAKDGWLFVTMGAGDNWKVGKKILEKLGS
;
A
#
# COMPACT_ATOMS: atom_id res chain seq x y z
N THR A 1 13.60 -13.69 21.50
CA THR A 1 13.94 -12.41 20.86
C THR A 1 12.66 -11.66 20.51
N LEU A 2 12.60 -10.35 20.81
CA LEU A 2 11.58 -9.42 20.37
C LEU A 2 12.21 -8.47 19.34
N ILE A 3 11.74 -8.55 18.08
CA ILE A 3 12.13 -7.63 17.02
C ILE A 3 11.06 -6.55 16.96
N TYR A 4 11.45 -5.27 17.05
CA TYR A 4 10.48 -4.17 17.12
C TYR A 4 10.92 -2.96 16.28
N CYS A 5 9.93 -2.20 15.79
CA CYS A 5 10.17 -0.99 15.02
C CYS A 5 10.56 0.17 15.96
N ALA A 6 11.76 0.67 15.85
CA ALA A 6 12.23 1.82 16.63
C ALA A 6 11.65 3.16 16.16
N ASP A 7 10.99 3.18 14.99
CA ASP A 7 10.30 4.37 14.47
C ASP A 7 8.86 4.49 15.01
N ASP A 8 8.35 3.45 15.71
CA ASP A 8 7.00 3.40 16.26
C ASP A 8 7.01 3.56 17.78
N ALA A 9 6.38 4.61 18.28
CA ALA A 9 6.36 4.92 19.71
C ALA A 9 5.70 3.83 20.56
N GLY A 10 4.63 3.20 20.05
CA GLY A 10 3.95 2.11 20.75
C GLY A 10 4.79 0.86 20.83
N ALA A 11 5.51 0.51 19.74
CA ALA A 11 6.46 -0.61 19.73
C ALA A 11 7.62 -0.36 20.71
N CYS A 12 8.13 0.86 20.78
CA CYS A 12 9.18 1.26 21.73
C CYS A 12 8.69 1.15 23.18
N GLU A 13 7.46 1.59 23.48
CA GLU A 13 6.86 1.46 24.81
C GLU A 13 6.77 -0.01 25.22
N VAL A 14 6.25 -0.89 24.35
CA VAL A 14 6.18 -2.34 24.60
C VAL A 14 7.56 -2.93 24.82
N ALA A 15 8.56 -2.56 24.00
CA ALA A 15 9.95 -3.01 24.18
C ALA A 15 10.49 -2.58 25.54
N GLY A 16 10.23 -1.36 25.99
CA GLY A 16 10.62 -0.86 27.31
C GLY A 16 9.97 -1.64 28.46
N ILE A 17 8.68 -1.98 28.34
CA ILE A 17 7.98 -2.81 29.31
C ILE A 17 8.61 -4.23 29.38
N VAL A 18 8.93 -4.80 28.22
CA VAL A 18 9.58 -6.12 28.14
C VAL A 18 10.95 -6.08 28.78
N ALA A 19 11.76 -5.06 28.50
CA ALA A 19 13.09 -4.88 29.09
C ALA A 19 13.03 -4.86 30.63
N GLY A 20 12.04 -4.19 31.21
CA GLY A 20 11.86 -4.11 32.66
C GLY A 20 11.34 -5.38 33.34
N LYS A 21 10.70 -6.28 32.59
CA LYS A 21 10.04 -7.48 33.15
C LYS A 21 10.68 -8.80 32.75
N ARG A 22 11.43 -8.86 31.67
CA ARG A 22 11.88 -10.09 31.01
C ARG A 22 13.33 -9.94 30.52
N SER A 23 14.27 -10.13 31.43
CA SER A 23 15.72 -10.09 31.10
C SER A 23 16.18 -11.26 30.21
N ASP A 24 15.35 -12.28 30.04
CA ASP A 24 15.60 -13.44 29.18
C ASP A 24 15.22 -13.19 27.70
N ILE A 25 14.58 -12.05 27.38
CA ILE A 25 14.21 -11.70 26.02
C ILE A 25 15.20 -10.68 25.45
N ALA A 26 15.92 -11.09 24.40
CA ALA A 26 16.75 -10.17 23.63
C ALA A 26 15.88 -9.18 22.83
N LEU A 27 16.21 -7.89 22.90
CA LEU A 27 15.52 -6.83 22.17
C LEU A 27 16.32 -6.45 20.92
N VAL A 28 15.67 -6.47 19.78
CA VAL A 28 16.28 -6.20 18.47
C VAL A 28 15.52 -5.09 17.77
N PRO A 29 15.98 -3.82 17.87
CA PRO A 29 15.37 -2.71 17.16
C PRO A 29 15.70 -2.78 15.67
N TYR A 30 14.73 -2.33 14.82
CA TYR A 30 14.96 -2.02 13.43
C TYR A 30 14.27 -0.69 13.06
N GLY A 31 14.75 -0.04 12.00
CA GLY A 31 14.18 1.22 11.50
C GLY A 31 15.22 2.34 11.43
N VAL A 32 14.75 3.53 11.07
CA VAL A 32 15.62 4.72 10.93
C VAL A 32 16.20 5.15 12.28
N ASN A 33 15.39 5.05 13.33
CA ASN A 33 15.76 5.40 14.71
C ASN A 33 16.36 4.23 15.49
N ALA A 34 16.64 3.11 14.83
CA ALA A 34 17.26 1.97 15.48
C ALA A 34 18.76 2.19 15.67
N ASP A 35 19.27 1.78 16.82
CA ASP A 35 20.70 1.60 17.02
C ASP A 35 21.12 0.18 16.61
N GLY A 36 22.33 0.07 16.02
CA GLY A 36 22.93 -1.23 15.73
C GLY A 36 22.63 -1.79 14.34
N PRO A 37 22.64 -3.13 14.17
CA PRO A 37 22.81 -3.79 12.87
C PRO A 37 21.62 -3.62 11.90
N TYR A 38 20.47 -3.21 12.39
CA TYR A 38 19.26 -3.03 11.57
C TYR A 38 18.81 -1.58 11.49
N ARG A 39 19.77 -0.64 11.67
CA ARG A 39 19.55 0.76 11.33
C ARG A 39 19.31 0.87 9.83
N LEU A 40 18.23 1.59 9.48
CA LEU A 40 17.73 1.77 8.13
C LEU A 40 18.00 3.19 7.64
N GLU A 41 18.46 3.32 6.41
CA GLU A 41 18.45 4.58 5.67
C GLU A 41 17.70 4.39 4.36
N PHE A 42 16.75 5.28 4.08
CA PHE A 42 16.04 5.26 2.80
C PHE A 42 16.94 5.71 1.67
N GLY A 43 16.87 5.03 0.55
CA GLY A 43 17.55 5.39 -0.68
C GLY A 43 16.61 6.08 -1.66
N THR A 44 16.69 5.70 -2.94
CA THR A 44 15.92 6.30 -4.03
C THR A 44 15.06 5.26 -4.75
N VAL A 45 14.00 5.76 -5.40
CA VAL A 45 13.18 4.95 -6.29
C VAL A 45 13.65 5.15 -7.73
N ARG A 46 14.09 4.08 -8.39
CA ARG A 46 14.50 4.10 -9.81
C ARG A 46 14.19 2.77 -10.50
N GLY A 47 13.61 2.83 -11.69
CA GLY A 47 13.39 1.66 -12.53
C GLY A 47 12.57 0.56 -11.85
N GLY A 48 11.56 0.91 -11.07
CA GLY A 48 10.73 -0.04 -10.35
C GLY A 48 11.42 -0.72 -9.15
N THR A 49 12.47 -0.11 -8.63
CA THR A 49 13.18 -0.58 -7.42
C THR A 49 13.30 0.56 -6.43
N HIS A 50 12.90 0.30 -5.19
CA HIS A 50 13.16 1.18 -4.05
C HIS A 50 14.43 0.70 -3.36
N THR A 51 15.50 1.49 -3.41
CA THR A 51 16.78 1.18 -2.75
C THR A 51 16.77 1.67 -1.31
N PHE A 52 17.55 1.03 -0.46
CA PHE A 52 17.73 1.40 0.94
C PHE A 52 19.02 0.77 1.49
N PHE A 53 19.50 1.27 2.61
CA PHE A 53 20.68 0.74 3.29
C PHE A 53 20.29 0.18 4.65
N VAL A 54 20.80 -1.00 4.98
CA VAL A 54 20.71 -1.60 6.31
C VAL A 54 22.14 -1.82 6.83
N GLU A 55 22.45 -1.35 8.03
CA GLU A 55 23.81 -1.32 8.58
C GLU A 55 24.55 -2.66 8.44
N SER A 56 23.90 -3.78 8.75
CA SER A 56 24.52 -5.12 8.67
C SER A 56 24.53 -5.74 7.28
N LEU A 57 23.79 -5.20 6.33
CA LEU A 57 23.65 -5.76 4.98
C LEU A 57 24.27 -4.87 3.90
N GLY A 58 24.39 -3.56 4.17
CA GLY A 58 24.72 -2.56 3.15
C GLY A 58 23.52 -2.25 2.26
N GLU A 59 23.76 -1.85 1.02
CA GLU A 59 22.72 -1.50 0.06
C GLU A 59 21.81 -2.70 -0.26
N CYS A 60 20.51 -2.46 -0.19
CA CYS A 60 19.43 -3.39 -0.46
C CYS A 60 18.43 -2.77 -1.46
N GLY A 61 17.49 -3.58 -1.96
CA GLY A 61 16.40 -3.08 -2.81
C GLY A 61 15.18 -3.99 -2.76
N ILE A 62 14.01 -3.39 -2.94
CA ILE A 62 12.74 -4.09 -3.12
C ILE A 62 12.02 -3.58 -4.36
N CYS A 63 11.20 -4.44 -4.99
CA CYS A 63 10.43 -4.11 -6.19
C CYS A 63 8.95 -3.80 -5.88
N VAL A 64 8.66 -3.34 -4.68
CA VAL A 64 7.32 -2.92 -4.23
C VAL A 64 7.36 -1.48 -3.73
N PRO A 65 6.30 -0.69 -3.96
CA PRO A 65 6.26 0.74 -3.63
C PRO A 65 6.09 0.99 -2.13
N GLY A 66 6.55 2.16 -1.69
CA GLY A 66 6.27 2.77 -0.40
C GLY A 66 7.26 2.44 0.72
N ASP A 67 7.58 3.47 1.50
CA ASP A 67 8.52 3.42 2.64
C ASP A 67 8.15 2.39 3.70
N HIS A 68 6.84 2.13 3.88
CA HIS A 68 6.38 1.11 4.81
C HIS A 68 6.84 -0.29 4.38
N ASN A 69 6.95 -0.57 3.07
CA ASN A 69 7.49 -1.83 2.57
C ASN A 69 9.01 -1.91 2.73
N VAL A 70 9.72 -0.79 2.66
CA VAL A 70 11.15 -0.74 3.02
C VAL A 70 11.35 -1.08 4.51
N ARG A 71 10.55 -0.52 5.41
CA ARG A 71 10.57 -0.89 6.83
C ARG A 71 10.25 -2.37 7.05
N ASN A 72 9.24 -2.90 6.36
CA ASN A 72 8.90 -4.32 6.41
C ASN A 72 10.05 -5.20 5.91
N ALA A 73 10.76 -4.79 4.86
CA ALA A 73 11.94 -5.49 4.35
C ALA A 73 13.08 -5.51 5.38
N CYS A 74 13.32 -4.39 6.06
CA CYS A 74 14.29 -4.31 7.15
C CYS A 74 13.91 -5.25 8.31
N ALA A 75 12.63 -5.28 8.72
CA ALA A 75 12.12 -6.22 9.71
C ALA A 75 12.31 -7.69 9.31
N ALA A 76 12.03 -8.02 8.05
CA ALA A 76 12.22 -9.36 7.51
C ALA A 76 13.70 -9.77 7.52
N ALA A 77 14.60 -8.83 7.17
CA ALA A 77 16.05 -9.05 7.23
C ALA A 77 16.51 -9.31 8.67
N ALA A 78 16.03 -8.51 9.64
CA ALA A 78 16.31 -8.71 11.06
C ALA A 78 15.81 -10.09 11.54
N LEU A 79 14.61 -10.47 11.18
CA LEU A 79 14.04 -11.77 11.53
C LEU A 79 14.85 -12.93 10.95
N CYS A 80 15.22 -12.86 9.66
CA CYS A 80 16.06 -13.88 9.02
C CYS A 80 17.42 -14.03 9.74
N ALA A 81 18.05 -12.90 10.09
CA ALA A 81 19.34 -12.93 10.78
C ALA A 81 19.22 -13.52 12.19
N GLU A 82 18.17 -13.19 12.94
CA GLU A 82 17.94 -13.76 14.28
C GLU A 82 17.65 -15.27 14.22
N ILE A 83 16.90 -15.74 13.22
CA ILE A 83 16.69 -17.18 12.99
C ILE A 83 18.01 -17.88 12.67
N LEU A 84 18.86 -17.30 11.83
CA LEU A 84 20.17 -17.86 11.52
C LEU A 84 21.07 -17.96 12.77
N ARG A 85 21.11 -16.90 13.61
CA ARG A 85 21.85 -16.92 14.88
C ARG A 85 21.34 -18.02 15.83
N SER A 86 20.03 -18.16 15.94
CA SER A 86 19.44 -19.20 16.79
C SER A 86 19.75 -20.62 16.29
N ALA A 87 20.01 -20.77 14.99
CA ALA A 87 20.47 -22.01 14.36
C ALA A 87 22.00 -22.18 14.38
N GLY A 88 22.74 -21.34 15.10
CA GLY A 88 24.20 -21.40 15.19
C GLY A 88 24.94 -20.97 13.94
N LYS A 89 24.28 -20.22 13.02
CA LYS A 89 24.85 -19.75 11.77
C LYS A 89 25.19 -18.26 11.87
N ASN A 90 26.27 -17.85 11.19
CA ASN A 90 26.60 -16.44 11.06
C ASN A 90 25.74 -15.78 9.96
N PRO A 91 24.89 -14.77 10.29
CA PRO A 91 24.05 -14.11 9.30
C PRO A 91 24.80 -13.46 8.14
N SER A 92 26.05 -13.01 8.36
CA SER A 92 26.86 -12.38 7.32
C SER A 92 27.16 -13.31 6.14
N ASP A 93 27.23 -14.63 6.39
CA ASP A 93 27.44 -15.64 5.33
C ASP A 93 26.22 -15.77 4.41
N PHE A 94 25.08 -15.24 4.85
CA PHE A 94 23.80 -15.29 4.14
C PHE A 94 23.33 -13.92 3.64
N ALA A 95 24.10 -12.87 3.82
CA ALA A 95 23.72 -11.50 3.45
C ALA A 95 23.26 -11.40 1.97
N GLY A 96 23.99 -12.04 1.06
CA GLY A 96 23.63 -12.10 -0.37
C GLY A 96 22.26 -12.75 -0.61
N LYS A 97 21.95 -13.86 0.08
CA LYS A 97 20.67 -14.56 -0.05
C LYS A 97 19.51 -13.76 0.55
N ILE A 98 19.75 -13.05 1.66
CA ILE A 98 18.75 -12.17 2.26
C ILE A 98 18.42 -11.04 1.27
N LYS A 99 19.42 -10.36 0.71
CA LYS A 99 19.23 -9.31 -0.30
C LYS A 99 18.51 -9.82 -1.55
N GLU A 100 18.87 -10.99 -2.04
CA GLU A 100 18.20 -11.63 -3.18
C GLU A 100 16.72 -11.91 -2.87
N GLY A 101 16.41 -12.46 -1.69
CA GLY A 101 15.05 -12.70 -1.25
C GLY A 101 14.22 -11.40 -1.16
N LEU A 102 14.80 -10.32 -0.64
CA LEU A 102 14.16 -9.00 -0.58
C LEU A 102 13.88 -8.46 -1.99
N ARG A 103 14.85 -8.56 -2.90
CA ARG A 103 14.73 -8.06 -4.28
C ARG A 103 13.70 -8.84 -5.10
N ASN A 104 13.55 -10.14 -4.84
CA ASN A 104 12.60 -11.02 -5.52
C ASN A 104 11.20 -10.96 -4.93
N PHE A 105 11.00 -10.24 -3.83
CA PHE A 105 9.69 -10.04 -3.24
C PHE A 105 8.84 -9.13 -4.14
N SER A 106 7.74 -9.66 -4.64
CA SER A 106 6.82 -8.99 -5.56
C SER A 106 5.54 -8.47 -4.92
N GLY A 107 5.50 -8.41 -3.59
CA GLY A 107 4.31 -8.02 -2.84
C GLY A 107 3.52 -9.22 -2.31
N GLY A 108 2.57 -8.95 -1.43
CA GLY A 108 1.57 -9.90 -0.96
C GLY A 108 0.26 -9.75 -1.71
N ARG A 109 -0.60 -10.78 -1.65
CA ARG A 109 -1.95 -10.69 -2.21
C ARG A 109 -2.69 -9.49 -1.62
N ARG A 110 -3.26 -8.66 -2.51
CA ARG A 110 -3.93 -7.41 -2.13
C ARG A 110 -3.07 -6.44 -1.31
N ARG A 111 -1.75 -6.42 -1.55
CA ARG A 111 -0.79 -5.50 -0.92
C ARG A 111 0.11 -4.95 -2.01
N SER A 112 -0.34 -3.86 -2.66
CA SER A 112 0.28 -3.31 -3.86
C SER A 112 0.49 -4.39 -4.95
N GLU A 113 -0.45 -5.34 -5.03
CA GLU A 113 -0.39 -6.50 -5.93
C GLU A 113 -0.63 -6.07 -7.37
N ILE A 114 0.32 -6.29 -8.26
CA ILE A 114 0.08 -6.13 -9.70
C ILE A 114 -0.77 -7.32 -10.17
N VAL A 115 -2.04 -7.05 -10.48
CA VAL A 115 -3.00 -8.08 -10.90
C VAL A 115 -3.08 -8.24 -12.42
N GLY A 116 -2.51 -7.30 -13.17
CA GLY A 116 -2.45 -7.39 -14.64
C GLY A 116 -1.85 -6.15 -15.30
N ARG A 117 -1.60 -6.30 -16.60
CA ARG A 117 -1.15 -5.24 -17.51
C ARG A 117 -1.92 -5.37 -18.81
N ALA A 118 -2.28 -4.24 -19.42
CA ALA A 118 -2.98 -4.21 -20.68
C ALA A 118 -2.58 -2.97 -21.48
N LYS A 119 -3.16 -2.84 -22.66
CA LYS A 119 -3.15 -1.60 -23.45
C LYS A 119 -4.54 -0.97 -23.40
N THR A 120 -4.60 0.34 -23.27
CA THR A 120 -5.84 1.11 -23.44
C THR A 120 -6.31 1.07 -24.90
N PRO A 121 -7.56 1.48 -25.22
CA PRO A 121 -8.00 1.60 -26.60
C PRO A 121 -7.14 2.55 -27.45
N LEU A 122 -6.40 3.45 -26.82
CA LEU A 122 -5.46 4.38 -27.47
C LEU A 122 -4.03 3.82 -27.56
N GLY A 123 -3.80 2.57 -27.12
CA GLY A 123 -2.49 1.91 -27.16
C GLY A 123 -1.53 2.27 -26.02
N GLU A 124 -1.95 3.11 -25.05
CA GLU A 124 -1.15 3.43 -23.87
C GLU A 124 -1.07 2.24 -22.91
N ASP A 125 0.01 2.13 -22.18
CA ASP A 125 0.16 1.09 -21.15
C ASP A 125 -0.72 1.38 -19.94
N VAL A 126 -1.29 0.32 -19.36
CA VAL A 126 -2.00 0.38 -18.08
C VAL A 126 -1.57 -0.76 -17.17
N ILE A 127 -1.21 -0.42 -15.94
CA ILE A 127 -0.88 -1.35 -14.87
C ILE A 127 -2.08 -1.40 -13.92
N PHE A 128 -2.59 -2.60 -13.63
CA PHE A 128 -3.65 -2.81 -12.65
C PHE A 128 -3.05 -3.30 -11.34
N VAL A 129 -3.41 -2.60 -10.25
CA VAL A 129 -2.96 -2.90 -8.89
C VAL A 129 -4.16 -3.10 -7.97
N ASP A 130 -4.08 -4.08 -7.08
CA ASP A 130 -5.05 -4.25 -5.98
C ASP A 130 -4.37 -4.05 -4.62
N ASP A 131 -4.99 -3.24 -3.76
CA ASP A 131 -4.49 -2.96 -2.41
C ASP A 131 -5.61 -3.02 -1.36
N TYR A 132 -5.32 -3.60 -0.22
CA TYR A 132 -6.28 -3.77 0.88
C TYR A 132 -6.41 -2.51 1.76
N GLY A 133 -5.78 -1.41 1.41
CA GLY A 133 -5.81 -0.15 2.17
C GLY A 133 -7.24 0.31 2.45
N HIS A 134 -7.65 0.34 3.72
CA HIS A 134 -9.02 0.63 4.15
C HIS A 134 -9.08 1.57 5.37
N HIS A 135 -7.99 2.25 5.66
CA HIS A 135 -7.88 3.29 6.68
C HIS A 135 -7.26 4.55 6.04
N PRO A 136 -7.69 5.78 6.38
CA PRO A 136 -7.20 7.01 5.76
C PRO A 136 -5.67 7.10 5.69
N THR A 137 -4.98 6.79 6.79
CA THR A 137 -3.51 6.77 6.83
C THR A 137 -2.92 5.79 5.83
N ALA A 138 -3.49 4.57 5.72
CA ALA A 138 -3.02 3.57 4.77
C ALA A 138 -3.24 4.03 3.32
N ILE A 139 -4.42 4.59 3.00
CA ILE A 139 -4.73 5.13 1.68
C ILE A 139 -3.71 6.20 1.29
N LYS A 140 -3.53 7.20 2.15
CA LYS A 140 -2.62 8.32 1.92
C LYS A 140 -1.18 7.84 1.71
N THR A 141 -0.70 6.94 2.57
CA THR A 141 0.68 6.41 2.51
C THR A 141 0.90 5.54 1.26
N THR A 142 -0.06 4.67 0.93
CA THR A 142 0.03 3.81 -0.25
C THR A 142 -0.01 4.62 -1.55
N LEU A 143 -0.94 5.58 -1.68
CA LEU A 143 -1.03 6.43 -2.87
C LEU A 143 0.20 7.33 -3.02
N ALA A 144 0.76 7.85 -1.93
CA ALA A 144 2.03 8.58 -1.97
C ALA A 144 3.18 7.69 -2.45
N GLY A 145 3.26 6.46 -1.96
CA GLY A 145 4.23 5.46 -2.44
C GLY A 145 4.05 5.11 -3.91
N PHE A 146 2.80 4.99 -4.39
CA PHE A 146 2.53 4.80 -5.82
C PHE A 146 2.94 6.01 -6.65
N ARG A 147 2.68 7.23 -6.18
CA ARG A 147 3.09 8.46 -6.87
C ARG A 147 4.61 8.55 -7.02
N GLU A 148 5.36 8.16 -5.99
CA GLU A 148 6.82 8.11 -6.06
C GLU A 148 7.31 7.01 -7.00
N PHE A 149 6.76 5.79 -6.86
CA PHE A 149 7.23 4.60 -7.58
C PHE A 149 6.82 4.59 -9.06
N TYR A 150 5.63 5.10 -9.36
CA TYR A 150 5.02 5.19 -10.69
C TYR A 150 4.86 6.66 -11.14
N GLY A 151 5.84 7.52 -10.85
CA GLY A 151 5.74 8.97 -11.05
C GLY A 151 5.44 9.42 -12.47
N GLY A 152 5.70 8.57 -13.48
CA GLY A 152 5.37 8.82 -14.88
C GLY A 152 3.96 8.39 -15.29
N HIS A 153 3.16 7.82 -14.40
CA HIS A 153 1.81 7.33 -14.69
C HIS A 153 0.73 8.29 -14.18
N ARG A 154 -0.41 8.32 -14.86
CA ARG A 154 -1.65 8.89 -14.33
C ARG A 154 -2.34 7.87 -13.46
N ILE A 155 -2.61 8.23 -12.20
CA ILE A 155 -3.12 7.31 -11.17
C ILE A 155 -4.62 7.48 -11.03
N VAL A 156 -5.36 6.41 -11.32
CA VAL A 156 -6.79 6.28 -11.03
C VAL A 156 -6.95 5.38 -9.82
N VAL A 157 -7.67 5.83 -8.80
CA VAL A 157 -8.03 4.98 -7.66
C VAL A 157 -9.53 4.71 -7.64
N ASP A 158 -9.90 3.44 -7.63
CA ASP A 158 -11.25 2.94 -7.34
C ASP A 158 -11.29 2.50 -5.88
N PHE A 159 -12.02 3.23 -5.05
CA PHE A 159 -12.01 3.05 -3.60
C PHE A 159 -13.34 2.58 -3.05
N MET A 160 -13.29 1.51 -2.23
CA MET A 160 -14.42 1.02 -1.47
C MET A 160 -14.13 1.09 0.04
N SER A 161 -14.83 1.99 0.73
CA SER A 161 -14.74 2.08 2.18
C SER A 161 -15.33 0.85 2.86
N HIS A 162 -14.78 0.47 4.01
CA HIS A 162 -15.24 -0.67 4.81
C HIS A 162 -15.64 -0.22 6.20
N THR A 163 -16.85 -0.52 6.51
CA THR A 163 -17.83 -0.26 7.56
C THR A 163 -18.37 1.17 7.58
N TYR A 164 -19.68 1.27 7.78
CA TYR A 164 -20.37 2.55 7.91
C TYR A 164 -19.90 3.33 9.13
N THR A 165 -19.75 2.66 10.27
CA THR A 165 -19.30 3.28 11.52
C THR A 165 -17.92 3.90 11.41
N ARG A 166 -16.95 3.22 10.79
CA ARG A 166 -15.61 3.76 10.55
C ARG A 166 -15.66 4.92 9.56
N THR A 167 -16.41 4.76 8.48
CA THR A 167 -16.51 5.81 7.45
C THR A 167 -17.11 7.09 8.03
N ALA A 168 -18.15 6.97 8.87
CA ALA A 168 -18.75 8.12 9.55
C ALA A 168 -17.78 8.79 10.53
N ALA A 169 -17.07 7.99 11.34
CA ALA A 169 -16.14 8.51 12.35
C ALA A 169 -14.91 9.19 11.74
N LEU A 170 -14.50 8.82 10.53
CA LEU A 170 -13.28 9.31 9.87
C LEU A 170 -13.58 9.93 8.50
N LEU A 171 -14.75 10.55 8.34
CA LEU A 171 -15.24 11.03 7.03
C LEU A 171 -14.26 12.02 6.38
N ASP A 172 -13.79 13.00 7.13
CA ASP A 172 -12.88 14.04 6.63
C ASP A 172 -11.49 13.49 6.34
N GLU A 173 -11.01 12.58 7.18
CA GLU A 173 -9.74 11.90 6.98
C GLU A 173 -9.77 11.03 5.73
N PHE A 174 -10.85 10.28 5.48
CA PHE A 174 -11.04 9.56 4.24
C PHE A 174 -11.11 10.50 3.05
N ALA A 175 -11.94 11.53 3.11
CA ALA A 175 -12.14 12.48 2.04
C ALA A 175 -10.83 13.16 1.60
N SER A 176 -9.94 13.47 2.54
CA SER A 176 -8.66 14.13 2.30
C SER A 176 -7.50 13.19 1.95
N SER A 177 -7.72 11.86 1.90
CA SER A 177 -6.61 10.91 1.73
C SER A 177 -6.20 10.63 0.28
N PHE A 178 -6.92 11.16 -0.72
CA PHE A 178 -6.71 10.84 -2.13
C PHE A 178 -5.77 11.80 -2.89
N GLY A 179 -5.14 12.74 -2.23
CA GLY A 179 -4.37 13.83 -2.87
C GLY A 179 -3.22 13.39 -3.78
N SER A 180 -2.74 12.14 -3.71
CA SER A 180 -1.71 11.59 -4.60
C SER A 180 -2.28 10.85 -5.82
N ALA A 181 -3.59 10.66 -5.93
CA ALA A 181 -4.26 10.18 -7.13
C ALA A 181 -4.52 11.32 -8.12
N ASP A 182 -4.76 10.99 -9.39
CA ASP A 182 -5.19 11.95 -10.40
C ASP A 182 -6.70 11.91 -10.59
N ASP A 183 -7.31 10.74 -10.48
CA ASP A 183 -8.75 10.52 -10.60
C ASP A 183 -9.20 9.55 -9.52
N VAL A 184 -10.39 9.79 -8.94
CA VAL A 184 -10.94 9.01 -7.82
C VAL A 184 -12.35 8.54 -8.17
N ILE A 185 -12.57 7.23 -8.09
CA ILE A 185 -13.89 6.60 -8.19
C ILE A 185 -14.22 6.06 -6.80
N ILE A 186 -15.30 6.50 -6.19
CA ILE A 186 -15.74 6.04 -4.87
C ILE A 186 -16.96 5.14 -5.04
N ASN A 187 -16.87 3.93 -4.48
CA ASN A 187 -17.95 2.96 -4.51
C ASN A 187 -18.89 3.12 -3.30
N LYS A 188 -20.00 2.36 -3.29
CA LYS A 188 -20.79 2.18 -2.08
C LYS A 188 -19.92 1.62 -0.95
N ILE A 189 -20.32 1.90 0.30
CA ILE A 189 -19.62 1.37 1.47
C ILE A 189 -19.88 -0.14 1.57
N TYR A 190 -18.82 -0.91 1.80
CA TYR A 190 -18.95 -2.33 2.15
C TYR A 190 -19.29 -2.46 3.63
N GLY A 191 -20.55 -2.70 3.92
CA GLY A 191 -21.05 -2.93 5.29
C GLY A 191 -20.56 -4.26 5.85
N SER A 192 -20.34 -4.31 7.15
CA SER A 192 -20.14 -5.60 7.84
C SER A 192 -21.52 -6.26 8.08
N ALA A 193 -21.53 -7.59 8.24
CA ALA A 193 -22.75 -8.33 8.57
C ALA A 193 -23.40 -7.92 9.92
N ARG A 194 -22.71 -7.06 10.69
CA ARG A 194 -23.16 -6.56 12.00
C ARG A 194 -23.72 -5.14 11.94
N GLU A 195 -23.69 -4.50 10.76
CA GLU A 195 -24.15 -3.13 10.57
C GLU A 195 -25.45 -3.10 9.77
N ASP A 196 -26.40 -2.25 10.19
CA ASP A 196 -27.60 -1.96 9.43
C ASP A 196 -27.35 -0.76 8.50
N ALA A 197 -27.28 -1.05 7.21
CA ALA A 197 -27.08 -0.02 6.19
C ALA A 197 -28.21 1.02 6.15
N SER A 198 -29.44 0.64 6.54
CA SER A 198 -30.60 1.54 6.52
C SER A 198 -30.56 2.59 7.65
N ALA A 199 -29.81 2.30 8.73
CA ALA A 199 -29.61 3.20 9.87
C ALA A 199 -28.29 4.01 9.76
N ALA A 200 -27.50 3.82 8.69
CA ALA A 200 -26.23 4.48 8.53
C ALA A 200 -26.38 5.98 8.23
N SER A 201 -25.59 6.81 8.92
CA SER A 201 -25.54 8.26 8.71
C SER A 201 -24.65 8.69 7.54
N VAL A 202 -23.94 7.73 6.90
CA VAL A 202 -22.99 7.97 5.82
C VAL A 202 -23.19 6.97 4.70
N THR A 203 -23.04 7.42 3.45
CA THR A 203 -23.05 6.59 2.25
C THR A 203 -21.77 6.81 1.44
N GLY A 204 -21.51 5.97 0.44
CA GLY A 204 -20.42 6.22 -0.51
C GLY A 204 -20.60 7.52 -1.28
N GLU A 205 -21.82 7.93 -1.55
CA GLU A 205 -22.14 9.20 -2.21
C GLU A 205 -21.77 10.40 -1.32
N ILE A 206 -22.11 10.36 -0.03
CA ILE A 206 -21.71 11.39 0.94
C ILE A 206 -20.18 11.47 1.05
N LEU A 207 -19.48 10.33 1.06
CA LEU A 207 -18.02 10.30 1.05
C LEU A 207 -17.46 10.93 -0.24
N ALA A 208 -18.05 10.63 -1.40
CA ALA A 208 -17.61 11.20 -2.69
C ALA A 208 -17.85 12.71 -2.74
N GLU A 209 -19.01 13.19 -2.28
CA GLU A 209 -19.31 14.61 -2.16
C GLU A 209 -18.30 15.30 -1.24
N ARG A 210 -18.02 14.71 -0.08
CA ARG A 210 -17.03 15.27 0.85
C ARG A 210 -15.61 15.27 0.26
N ALA A 211 -15.21 14.19 -0.44
CA ALA A 211 -13.92 14.09 -1.09
C ALA A 211 -13.74 15.13 -2.21
N SER A 212 -14.82 15.53 -2.89
CA SER A 212 -14.79 16.58 -3.92
C SER A 212 -14.40 17.96 -3.37
N SER A 213 -14.50 18.16 -2.06
CA SER A 213 -13.99 19.38 -1.40
C SER A 213 -12.45 19.40 -1.27
N PHE A 214 -11.80 18.25 -1.41
CA PHE A 214 -10.35 18.09 -1.26
C PHE A 214 -9.67 17.68 -2.57
N HIS A 215 -10.41 17.12 -3.52
CA HIS A 215 -9.86 16.60 -4.77
C HIS A 215 -10.76 16.96 -5.98
N PRO A 216 -10.20 17.56 -7.06
CA PRO A 216 -11.00 18.12 -8.17
C PRO A 216 -11.67 17.08 -9.07
N ARG A 217 -11.24 15.82 -9.03
CA ARG A 217 -11.72 14.75 -9.92
C ARG A 217 -12.17 13.53 -9.13
N VAL A 218 -13.30 13.66 -8.47
CA VAL A 218 -13.97 12.58 -7.74
C VAL A 218 -15.31 12.28 -8.41
N VAL A 219 -15.59 11.00 -8.59
CA VAL A 219 -16.90 10.54 -9.07
C VAL A 219 -17.42 9.42 -8.15
N TYR A 220 -18.73 9.40 -7.93
CA TYR A 220 -19.38 8.28 -7.27
C TYR A 220 -19.81 7.24 -8.28
N ALA A 221 -19.65 5.96 -7.96
CA ALA A 221 -20.14 4.81 -8.71
C ALA A 221 -20.55 3.71 -7.71
N GLY A 222 -21.84 3.60 -7.44
CA GLY A 222 -22.36 2.71 -6.39
C GLY A 222 -22.20 1.23 -6.70
N GLU A 223 -22.26 0.86 -7.98
CA GLU A 223 -22.16 -0.53 -8.42
C GLU A 223 -20.86 -0.78 -9.20
N PHE A 224 -20.35 -2.01 -9.13
CA PHE A 224 -19.08 -2.36 -9.77
C PHE A 224 -19.09 -2.25 -11.29
N ASP A 225 -20.26 -2.46 -11.92
CA ASP A 225 -20.42 -2.27 -13.37
C ASP A 225 -20.31 -0.79 -13.74
N GLU A 226 -20.96 0.07 -12.98
CA GLU A 226 -20.86 1.52 -13.15
C GLU A 226 -19.42 2.02 -12.92
N ALA A 227 -18.74 1.54 -11.87
CA ALA A 227 -17.36 1.87 -11.60
C ALA A 227 -16.41 1.41 -12.74
N ALA A 228 -16.65 0.21 -13.27
CA ALA A 228 -15.89 -0.29 -14.42
C ALA A 228 -16.14 0.53 -15.69
N GLU A 229 -17.38 0.99 -15.94
CA GLU A 229 -17.69 1.88 -17.07
C GLU A 229 -17.00 3.24 -16.94
N LYS A 230 -17.02 3.86 -15.75
CA LYS A 230 -16.30 5.11 -15.47
C LYS A 230 -14.78 4.93 -15.63
N GLY A 231 -14.23 3.82 -15.13
CA GLY A 231 -12.81 3.47 -15.30
C GLY A 231 -12.45 3.31 -16.77
N MET A 232 -13.25 2.57 -17.55
CA MET A 232 -13.05 2.41 -19.00
C MET A 232 -13.15 3.75 -19.75
N ALA A 233 -14.05 4.62 -19.37
CA ALA A 233 -14.17 5.96 -19.98
C ALA A 233 -12.91 6.80 -19.75
N LEU A 234 -12.32 6.75 -18.55
CA LEU A 234 -11.03 7.37 -18.27
C LEU A 234 -9.91 6.79 -19.15
N LEU A 235 -9.78 5.46 -19.18
CA LEU A 235 -8.75 4.76 -19.95
C LEU A 235 -8.95 4.88 -21.49
N SER A 236 -10.11 5.31 -21.96
CA SER A 236 -10.38 5.60 -23.35
C SER A 236 -10.01 7.03 -23.77
N SER A 237 -9.49 7.83 -22.84
CA SER A 237 -8.96 9.17 -23.06
C SER A 237 -7.44 9.16 -22.95
N PRO A 238 -6.71 10.14 -23.52
CA PRO A 238 -5.27 10.25 -23.35
C PRO A 238 -4.91 10.43 -21.87
N SER A 239 -3.93 9.68 -21.37
CA SER A 239 -3.45 9.81 -19.99
C SER A 239 -2.85 11.20 -19.72
N GLY A 240 -2.20 11.76 -20.71
CA GLY A 240 -1.37 12.96 -20.55
C GLY A 240 -0.11 12.69 -19.73
N ALA A 241 0.19 11.44 -19.41
CA ALA A 241 1.33 10.99 -18.63
C ALA A 241 2.33 10.25 -19.52
N LYS A 242 3.62 10.28 -19.15
CA LYS A 242 4.71 9.71 -19.93
C LYS A 242 4.62 8.18 -20.08
N ASP A 243 4.22 7.51 -18.98
CA ASP A 243 4.32 6.05 -18.87
C ASP A 243 2.93 5.38 -18.89
N GLY A 244 1.86 6.15 -19.20
CA GLY A 244 0.49 5.66 -19.31
C GLY A 244 -0.28 5.70 -17.98
N TRP A 245 -0.97 4.62 -17.61
CA TRP A 245 -1.92 4.59 -16.52
C TRP A 245 -1.53 3.61 -15.41
N LEU A 246 -1.82 3.99 -14.16
CA LEU A 246 -1.90 3.09 -13.03
C LEU A 246 -3.34 3.07 -12.52
N PHE A 247 -4.03 1.94 -12.67
CA PHE A 247 -5.38 1.74 -12.17
C PHE A 247 -5.33 0.92 -10.87
N VAL A 248 -5.76 1.52 -9.77
CA VAL A 248 -5.67 0.95 -8.42
C VAL A 248 -7.06 0.65 -7.90
N THR A 249 -7.37 -0.62 -7.59
CA THR A 249 -8.50 -0.97 -6.74
C THR A 249 -8.05 -1.00 -5.29
N MET A 250 -8.71 -0.25 -4.42
CA MET A 250 -8.28 -0.07 -3.03
C MET A 250 -9.44 -0.23 -2.05
N GLY A 251 -9.26 -1.07 -1.03
CA GLY A 251 -10.26 -1.30 0.01
C GLY A 251 -10.36 -2.73 0.51
N ALA A 252 -11.07 -2.96 1.61
CA ALA A 252 -11.25 -4.28 2.20
C ALA A 252 -12.41 -5.10 1.58
N GLY A 253 -13.20 -4.47 0.70
CA GLY A 253 -14.33 -5.09 0.03
C GLY A 253 -13.99 -5.80 -1.28
N ASP A 254 -15.02 -5.95 -2.10
CA ASP A 254 -14.99 -6.70 -3.36
C ASP A 254 -14.68 -5.84 -4.60
N ASN A 255 -14.30 -4.60 -4.42
CA ASN A 255 -14.01 -3.66 -5.52
C ASN A 255 -12.82 -4.08 -6.41
N TRP A 256 -11.99 -5.04 -5.97
CA TRP A 256 -11.02 -5.69 -6.85
C TRP A 256 -11.67 -6.26 -8.14
N LYS A 257 -12.98 -6.55 -8.10
CA LYS A 257 -13.77 -6.98 -9.27
C LYS A 257 -13.85 -5.90 -10.34
N VAL A 258 -13.76 -4.62 -9.98
CA VAL A 258 -13.77 -3.50 -10.94
C VAL A 258 -12.54 -3.56 -11.83
N GLY A 259 -11.34 -3.62 -11.23
CA GLY A 259 -10.10 -3.76 -11.98
C GLY A 259 -10.06 -5.01 -12.85
N LYS A 260 -10.57 -6.15 -12.32
CA LYS A 260 -10.67 -7.40 -13.08
C LYS A 260 -11.58 -7.24 -14.31
N LYS A 261 -12.78 -6.66 -14.16
CA LYS A 261 -13.71 -6.42 -15.27
C LYS A 261 -13.11 -5.54 -16.36
N ILE A 262 -12.40 -4.48 -15.98
CA ILE A 262 -11.73 -3.59 -16.92
C ILE A 262 -10.62 -4.35 -17.65
N LEU A 263 -9.78 -5.08 -16.92
CA LEU A 263 -8.68 -5.86 -17.51
C LEU A 263 -9.18 -6.91 -18.50
N GLU A 264 -10.28 -7.61 -18.19
CA GLU A 264 -10.92 -8.58 -19.11
C GLU A 264 -11.43 -7.89 -20.39
N LYS A 265 -12.02 -6.70 -20.29
CA LYS A 265 -12.48 -5.93 -21.45
C LYS A 265 -11.33 -5.42 -22.33
N LEU A 266 -10.18 -5.08 -21.74
CA LEU A 266 -9.01 -4.60 -22.48
C LEU A 266 -8.19 -5.75 -23.09
N GLY A 267 -8.30 -6.97 -22.55
CA GLY A 267 -7.61 -8.17 -23.03
C GLY A 267 -8.41 -8.96 -24.08
N SER A 268 -9.67 -8.60 -24.33
CA SER A 268 -10.53 -9.12 -25.37
C SER A 268 -10.44 -8.26 -26.62
#